data_7674af820c8cdf61f7a34dea71404ac3
#
_entry.id   7674af820c8cdf61f7a34dea71404ac3
#
_cell.length_a   1.000
_cell.length_b   1.000
_cell.length_c   1.000
_cell.angle_alpha   90.00
_cell.angle_beta   90.00
_cell.angle_gamma   90.00
#
_symmetry.space_group_name_H-M   'P 1'
#
loop_
_entity.id
_entity.type
_entity.pdbx_description
1 polymer ?
#
loop_
_entity_poly.entity_id
_entity_poly.type
_entity_poly.pdbx_seq_one_letter_code
_entity_poly.pdbx_strand_id
1 'polypeptide(L)'
;MTTALIFAGGTGRRMNSRSKPKQFLEMHGKPIIIYTLEYFEYHDDVDTIVVVCIREWIDELKGLLKRFGISKVSRIVPGGETGHDSIYCGLKSMKDICKKDDIVLIHDGVRPLITKQLITQNIEAAKKYGNAITSETARESIVRSTDGEIICEVPPRSQMYTAKAPQTFYYGKILDLYERAKRDGKKSIDSAHLCNLYGEAMHIVVSTPNNIKITEPADYYIYRALYEAMEGQQIFGL
;
A
#
# COMPACT_ATOMS: atom_id res chain seq x y z
N MET A 1 -17.53 2.20 -8.87
CA MET A 1 -16.22 2.82 -9.17
C MET A 1 -15.15 2.19 -8.28
N THR A 2 -13.92 2.08 -8.78
CA THR A 2 -12.77 1.57 -8.02
C THR A 2 -11.68 2.65 -7.95
N THR A 3 -11.28 3.03 -6.76
CA THR A 3 -10.25 4.07 -6.54
C THR A 3 -9.02 3.47 -5.87
N ALA A 4 -7.83 3.75 -6.40
CA ALA A 4 -6.59 3.45 -5.71
C ALA A 4 -6.17 4.63 -4.83
N LEU A 5 -6.04 4.40 -3.53
CA LEU A 5 -5.48 5.35 -2.57
C LEU A 5 -4.02 4.97 -2.31
N ILE A 6 -3.11 5.72 -2.93
CA ILE A 6 -1.66 5.48 -2.82
C ILE A 6 -1.09 6.41 -1.76
N PHE A 7 -0.63 5.85 -0.63
CA PHE A 7 -0.04 6.67 0.41
C PHE A 7 1.50 6.67 0.35
N ALA A 8 2.03 7.85 0.17
CA ALA A 8 3.45 8.16 0.02
C ALA A 8 3.87 9.32 0.96
N GLY A 9 3.17 9.47 2.10
CA GLY A 9 3.39 10.54 3.07
C GLY A 9 4.54 10.31 4.06
N GLY A 10 5.18 9.14 4.03
CA GLY A 10 6.26 8.81 4.96
C GLY A 10 7.56 9.53 4.63
N THR A 11 8.18 10.17 5.64
CA THR A 11 9.45 10.89 5.51
C THR A 11 10.69 10.00 5.32
N GLY A 12 10.53 8.67 5.40
CA GLY A 12 11.61 7.72 5.13
C GLY A 12 12.76 7.74 6.14
N ARG A 13 12.52 8.08 7.41
CA ARG A 13 13.56 8.20 8.46
C ARG A 13 14.53 7.00 8.51
N ARG A 14 14.05 5.77 8.29
CA ARG A 14 14.86 4.53 8.28
C ARG A 14 15.78 4.39 7.05
N MET A 15 15.47 5.08 5.95
CA MET A 15 16.29 5.04 4.72
C MET A 15 17.58 5.85 4.81
N ASN A 16 17.74 6.72 5.83
CA ASN A 16 18.90 7.60 5.98
C ASN A 16 19.22 8.46 4.72
N SER A 17 18.25 8.58 3.80
CA SER A 17 18.43 9.40 2.60
C SER A 17 18.36 10.87 2.98
N ARG A 18 19.51 11.54 2.91
CA ARG A 18 19.64 12.95 3.34
C ARG A 18 18.98 13.96 2.39
N SER A 19 18.72 13.59 1.13
CA SER A 19 18.30 14.53 0.09
C SER A 19 16.90 14.29 -0.49
N LYS A 20 16.44 13.05 -0.59
CA LYS A 20 15.12 12.72 -1.19
C LYS A 20 14.36 11.70 -0.34
N PRO A 21 13.03 11.86 -0.14
CA PRO A 21 12.21 10.80 0.44
C PRO A 21 12.25 9.53 -0.44
N LYS A 22 12.16 8.36 0.19
CA LYS A 22 12.38 7.06 -0.47
C LYS A 22 11.50 6.80 -1.70
N GLN A 23 10.27 7.33 -1.72
CA GLN A 23 9.34 7.20 -2.84
C GLN A 23 9.79 7.96 -4.08
N PHE A 24 10.69 8.94 -3.92
CA PHE A 24 11.28 9.73 -5.01
C PHE A 24 12.71 9.27 -5.37
N LEU A 25 13.24 8.23 -4.72
CA LEU A 25 14.47 7.59 -5.17
C LEU A 25 14.25 6.97 -6.55
N GLU A 26 15.24 7.10 -7.40
CA GLU A 26 15.16 6.69 -8.79
C GLU A 26 15.85 5.34 -9.02
N MET A 27 15.24 4.53 -9.86
CA MET A 27 15.84 3.37 -10.49
C MET A 27 15.68 3.51 -12.00
N HIS A 28 16.77 3.37 -12.74
CA HIS A 28 16.80 3.60 -14.21
C HIS A 28 16.17 4.94 -14.64
N GLY A 29 16.39 6.02 -13.85
CA GLY A 29 15.86 7.36 -14.15
C GLY A 29 14.36 7.55 -13.90
N LYS A 30 13.68 6.56 -13.30
CA LYS A 30 12.26 6.62 -12.94
C LYS A 30 12.10 6.49 -11.42
N PRO A 31 11.38 7.43 -10.75
CA PRO A 31 11.11 7.35 -9.31
C PRO A 31 10.27 6.12 -8.92
N ILE A 32 10.55 5.55 -7.74
CA ILE A 32 9.86 4.36 -7.20
C ILE A 32 8.35 4.54 -7.20
N ILE A 33 7.84 5.71 -6.81
CA ILE A 33 6.41 5.99 -6.80
C ILE A 33 5.77 5.85 -8.19
N ILE A 34 6.49 6.20 -9.25
CA ILE A 34 5.97 6.10 -10.63
C ILE A 34 5.83 4.63 -11.03
N TYR A 35 6.81 3.77 -10.70
CA TYR A 35 6.66 2.32 -10.90
C TYR A 35 5.39 1.77 -10.22
N THR A 36 5.12 2.23 -8.99
CA THR A 36 3.89 1.81 -8.28
C THR A 36 2.64 2.34 -8.98
N LEU A 37 2.61 3.62 -9.36
CA LEU A 37 1.44 4.25 -9.96
C LEU A 37 1.10 3.65 -11.33
N GLU A 38 2.08 3.24 -12.13
CA GLU A 38 1.87 2.65 -13.46
C GLU A 38 1.00 1.39 -13.40
N TYR A 39 1.11 0.55 -12.37
CA TYR A 39 0.25 -0.63 -12.23
C TYR A 39 -1.22 -0.28 -12.05
N PHE A 40 -1.54 0.82 -11.40
CA PHE A 40 -2.91 1.30 -11.21
C PHE A 40 -3.38 2.15 -12.40
N GLU A 41 -2.49 2.92 -13.03
CA GLU A 41 -2.76 3.71 -14.23
C GLU A 41 -3.22 2.81 -15.37
N TYR A 42 -2.50 1.70 -15.62
CA TYR A 42 -2.76 0.78 -16.72
C TYR A 42 -3.65 -0.41 -16.33
N HIS A 43 -4.38 -0.33 -15.21
CA HIS A 43 -5.34 -1.36 -14.80
C HIS A 43 -6.75 -0.97 -15.23
N ASP A 44 -7.45 -1.86 -15.95
CA ASP A 44 -8.76 -1.57 -16.53
C ASP A 44 -9.84 -1.34 -15.46
N ASP A 45 -9.79 -2.09 -14.35
CA ASP A 45 -10.76 -1.99 -13.25
C ASP A 45 -10.46 -0.86 -12.25
N VAL A 46 -9.42 -0.05 -12.46
CA VAL A 46 -9.11 1.12 -11.62
C VAL A 46 -9.52 2.38 -12.36
N ASP A 47 -10.53 3.06 -11.84
CA ASP A 47 -11.09 4.26 -12.47
C ASP A 47 -10.30 5.53 -12.16
N THR A 48 -9.79 5.65 -10.94
CA THR A 48 -9.09 6.86 -10.49
C THR A 48 -8.06 6.55 -9.40
N ILE A 49 -7.11 7.45 -9.24
CA ILE A 49 -6.05 7.37 -8.23
C ILE A 49 -6.09 8.64 -7.36
N VAL A 50 -5.97 8.46 -6.05
CA VAL A 50 -5.73 9.55 -5.10
C VAL A 50 -4.38 9.29 -4.45
N VAL A 51 -3.50 10.29 -4.41
CA VAL A 51 -2.18 10.16 -3.81
C VAL A 51 -2.08 11.01 -2.55
N VAL A 52 -1.64 10.39 -1.45
CA VAL A 52 -1.24 11.10 -0.24
C VAL A 52 0.26 11.28 -0.27
N CYS A 53 0.73 12.52 -0.31
CA CYS A 53 2.13 12.88 -0.49
C CYS A 53 2.66 13.73 0.66
N ILE A 54 3.97 13.76 0.83
CA ILE A 54 4.65 14.75 1.68
C ILE A 54 4.37 16.14 1.09
N ARG A 55 3.96 17.10 1.91
CA ARG A 55 3.51 18.44 1.46
C ARG A 55 4.52 19.12 0.54
N GLU A 56 5.77 19.11 0.93
CA GLU A 56 6.88 19.76 0.23
C GLU A 56 7.23 19.12 -1.11
N TRP A 57 6.72 17.92 -1.37
CA TRP A 57 6.98 17.13 -2.59
C TRP A 57 5.77 17.03 -3.54
N ILE A 58 4.69 17.74 -3.23
CA ILE A 58 3.48 17.70 -4.07
C ILE A 58 3.73 18.25 -5.47
N ASP A 59 4.44 19.37 -5.59
CA ASP A 59 4.69 19.98 -6.89
C ASP A 59 5.70 19.18 -7.73
N GLU A 60 6.71 18.58 -7.07
CA GLU A 60 7.59 17.61 -7.72
C GLU A 60 6.78 16.42 -8.26
N LEU A 61 5.89 15.86 -7.43
CA LEU A 61 5.02 14.76 -7.86
C LEU A 61 4.17 15.14 -9.06
N LYS A 62 3.55 16.32 -9.10
CA LYS A 62 2.78 16.80 -10.27
C LYS A 62 3.62 16.84 -11.54
N GLY A 63 4.86 17.33 -11.43
CA GLY A 63 5.83 17.34 -12.54
C GLY A 63 6.12 15.93 -13.05
N LEU A 64 6.34 14.98 -12.13
CA LEU A 64 6.58 13.58 -12.45
C LEU A 64 5.37 12.91 -13.10
N LEU A 65 4.15 13.13 -12.59
CA LEU A 65 2.93 12.59 -13.19
C LEU A 65 2.80 13.01 -14.65
N LYS A 66 3.04 14.30 -14.94
CA LYS A 66 3.03 14.83 -16.31
C LYS A 66 4.13 14.20 -17.16
N ARG A 67 5.37 14.13 -16.64
CA ARG A 67 6.54 13.57 -17.35
C ARG A 67 6.33 12.10 -17.73
N PHE A 68 5.71 11.31 -16.88
CA PHE A 68 5.51 9.87 -17.07
C PHE A 68 4.11 9.51 -17.58
N GLY A 69 3.26 10.49 -17.93
CA GLY A 69 1.95 10.25 -18.55
C GLY A 69 0.93 9.61 -17.61
N ILE A 70 1.05 9.81 -16.30
CA ILE A 70 0.08 9.32 -15.32
C ILE A 70 -1.13 10.25 -15.31
N SER A 71 -2.27 9.77 -15.74
CA SER A 71 -3.48 10.55 -16.01
C SER A 71 -4.63 10.30 -15.03
N LYS A 72 -4.72 9.08 -14.44
CA LYS A 72 -5.79 8.71 -13.49
C LYS A 72 -5.65 9.36 -12.11
N VAL A 73 -4.54 10.04 -11.81
CA VAL A 73 -4.39 10.77 -10.54
C VAL A 73 -5.27 12.00 -10.54
N SER A 74 -6.44 11.88 -9.93
CA SER A 74 -7.44 12.97 -9.83
C SER A 74 -7.18 13.91 -8.65
N ARG A 75 -6.42 13.46 -7.64
CA ARG A 75 -6.17 14.26 -6.43
C ARG A 75 -4.85 13.90 -5.77
N ILE A 76 -4.14 14.93 -5.28
CA ILE A 76 -2.98 14.79 -4.41
C ILE A 76 -3.27 15.57 -3.14
N VAL A 77 -3.09 14.93 -1.98
CA VAL A 77 -3.31 15.56 -0.67
C VAL A 77 -2.09 15.39 0.23
N PRO A 78 -1.83 16.34 1.14
CA PRO A 78 -0.76 16.17 2.11
C PRO A 78 -1.09 15.05 3.10
N GLY A 79 -0.07 14.29 3.52
CA GLY A 79 -0.16 13.29 4.57
C GLY A 79 -0.32 13.91 5.96
N GLY A 80 -0.67 13.06 6.93
CA GLY A 80 -0.68 13.36 8.35
C GLY A 80 0.63 12.95 9.04
N GLU A 81 0.65 13.04 10.37
CA GLU A 81 1.84 12.73 11.18
C GLU A 81 2.24 11.25 11.13
N THR A 82 1.26 10.37 11.03
CA THR A 82 1.46 8.91 10.99
C THR A 82 0.91 8.31 9.70
N GLY A 83 1.21 7.03 9.44
CA GLY A 83 0.59 6.27 8.35
C GLY A 83 -0.92 6.22 8.48
N HIS A 84 -1.44 6.01 9.71
CA HIS A 84 -2.87 6.06 10.01
C HIS A 84 -3.49 7.41 9.61
N ASP A 85 -2.90 8.51 10.07
CA ASP A 85 -3.40 9.85 9.78
C ASP A 85 -3.33 10.15 8.27
N SER A 86 -2.28 9.68 7.59
CA SER A 86 -2.12 9.84 6.13
C SER A 86 -3.21 9.11 5.35
N ILE A 87 -3.50 7.86 5.69
CA ILE A 87 -4.60 7.09 5.07
C ILE A 87 -5.94 7.80 5.32
N TYR A 88 -6.18 8.26 6.56
CA TYR A 88 -7.41 8.99 6.89
C TYR A 88 -7.54 10.29 6.09
N CYS A 89 -6.47 11.08 5.93
CA CYS A 89 -6.47 12.28 5.08
C CYS A 89 -6.87 11.93 3.64
N GLY A 90 -6.32 10.88 3.09
CA GLY A 90 -6.66 10.38 1.76
C GLY A 90 -8.13 9.99 1.65
N LEU A 91 -8.61 9.12 2.54
CA LEU A 91 -10.01 8.67 2.56
C LEU A 91 -10.98 9.84 2.70
N LYS A 92 -10.69 10.78 3.62
CA LYS A 92 -11.52 11.97 3.82
C LYS A 92 -11.59 12.85 2.57
N SER A 93 -10.49 12.94 1.82
CA SER A 93 -10.44 13.74 0.60
C SER A 93 -11.28 13.17 -0.54
N MET A 94 -11.73 11.92 -0.44
CA MET A 94 -12.50 11.23 -1.48
C MET A 94 -14.02 11.32 -1.31
N LYS A 95 -14.51 12.07 -0.31
CA LYS A 95 -15.98 12.17 -0.01
C LYS A 95 -16.84 12.69 -1.16
N ASP A 96 -16.27 13.51 -2.02
CA ASP A 96 -16.92 14.08 -3.21
C ASP A 96 -16.63 13.26 -4.51
N ILE A 97 -15.74 12.27 -4.43
CA ILE A 97 -15.35 11.39 -5.54
C ILE A 97 -16.05 10.03 -5.42
N CYS A 98 -16.06 9.43 -4.22
CA CYS A 98 -16.50 8.06 -3.99
C CYS A 98 -17.86 8.00 -3.32
N LYS A 99 -18.68 7.05 -3.75
CA LYS A 99 -19.89 6.60 -3.05
C LYS A 99 -19.53 5.54 -2.00
N LYS A 100 -20.43 5.30 -1.05
CA LYS A 100 -20.19 4.33 0.04
C LYS A 100 -19.87 2.92 -0.45
N ASP A 101 -20.51 2.51 -1.55
CA ASP A 101 -20.36 1.17 -2.14
C ASP A 101 -19.28 1.08 -3.21
N ASP A 102 -18.52 2.16 -3.42
CA ASP A 102 -17.32 2.12 -4.27
C ASP A 102 -16.18 1.38 -3.59
N ILE A 103 -15.30 0.78 -4.38
CA ILE A 103 -14.13 0.05 -3.88
C ILE A 103 -12.94 1.00 -3.74
N VAL A 104 -12.23 0.90 -2.63
CA VAL A 104 -10.94 1.56 -2.43
C VAL A 104 -9.85 0.55 -2.14
N LEU A 105 -8.74 0.61 -2.92
CA LEU A 105 -7.51 -0.12 -2.67
C LEU A 105 -6.52 0.82 -1.97
N ILE A 106 -6.18 0.53 -0.73
CA ILE A 106 -5.19 1.29 0.03
C ILE A 106 -3.83 0.64 -0.18
N HIS A 107 -2.89 1.36 -0.81
CA HIS A 107 -1.60 0.79 -1.21
C HIS A 107 -0.42 1.70 -0.87
N ASP A 108 0.73 1.08 -0.52
CA ASP A 108 1.98 1.81 -0.26
C ASP A 108 2.60 2.32 -1.58
N GLY A 109 2.90 3.61 -1.69
CA GLY A 109 3.61 4.19 -2.84
C GLY A 109 5.05 3.70 -3.06
N VAL A 110 5.52 2.82 -2.18
CA VAL A 110 6.86 2.19 -2.21
C VAL A 110 6.79 0.66 -2.27
N ARG A 111 5.72 0.10 -2.88
CA ARG A 111 5.60 -1.31 -3.26
C ARG A 111 5.51 -1.43 -4.79
N PRO A 112 6.62 -1.23 -5.48
CA PRO A 112 6.62 -1.10 -6.94
C PRO A 112 6.51 -2.44 -7.69
N LEU A 113 6.46 -3.58 -7.00
CA LEU A 113 6.34 -4.92 -7.61
C LEU A 113 4.97 -5.57 -7.37
N ILE A 114 3.92 -4.75 -7.26
CA ILE A 114 2.54 -5.23 -7.32
C ILE A 114 2.25 -5.75 -8.75
N THR A 115 1.36 -6.72 -8.89
CA THR A 115 0.95 -7.24 -10.21
C THR A 115 -0.49 -6.85 -10.53
N LYS A 116 -0.83 -6.74 -11.82
CA LYS A 116 -2.22 -6.53 -12.28
C LYS A 116 -3.16 -7.60 -11.73
N GLN A 117 -2.73 -8.87 -11.76
CA GLN A 117 -3.50 -9.99 -11.22
C GLN A 117 -3.84 -9.80 -9.74
N LEU A 118 -2.88 -9.34 -8.92
CA LEU A 118 -3.12 -9.11 -7.51
C LEU A 118 -4.11 -7.96 -7.27
N ILE A 119 -4.08 -6.91 -8.09
CA ILE A 119 -5.07 -5.82 -8.05
C ILE A 119 -6.46 -6.38 -8.35
N THR A 120 -6.62 -7.12 -9.45
CA THR A 120 -7.91 -7.76 -9.81
C THR A 120 -8.43 -8.65 -8.68
N GLN A 121 -7.60 -9.56 -8.15
CA GLN A 121 -7.98 -10.46 -7.06
C GLN A 121 -8.46 -9.71 -5.80
N ASN A 122 -7.82 -8.58 -5.46
CA ASN A 122 -8.24 -7.75 -4.34
C ASN A 122 -9.60 -7.09 -4.61
N ILE A 123 -9.84 -6.58 -5.81
CA ILE A 123 -11.12 -5.96 -6.20
C ILE A 123 -12.25 -7.00 -6.14
N GLU A 124 -12.04 -8.18 -6.71
CA GLU A 124 -13.03 -9.27 -6.72
C GLU A 124 -13.34 -9.78 -5.32
N ALA A 125 -12.31 -10.01 -4.50
CA ALA A 125 -12.49 -10.45 -3.13
C ALA A 125 -13.22 -9.39 -2.28
N ALA A 126 -12.90 -8.11 -2.44
CA ALA A 126 -13.59 -7.03 -1.74
C ALA A 126 -15.06 -6.92 -2.16
N LYS A 127 -15.36 -7.06 -3.46
CA LYS A 127 -16.75 -7.12 -3.95
C LYS A 127 -17.54 -8.29 -3.36
N LYS A 128 -16.90 -9.45 -3.22
CA LYS A 128 -17.53 -10.69 -2.76
C LYS A 128 -17.69 -10.74 -1.24
N TYR A 129 -16.68 -10.30 -0.49
CA TYR A 129 -16.59 -10.50 0.96
C TYR A 129 -16.66 -9.21 1.78
N GLY A 130 -16.65 -8.05 1.13
CA GLY A 130 -16.67 -6.75 1.79
C GLY A 130 -15.31 -6.14 2.05
N ASN A 131 -14.25 -6.94 2.01
CA ASN A 131 -12.86 -6.51 2.11
C ASN A 131 -11.90 -7.57 1.56
N ALA A 132 -10.63 -7.17 1.34
CA ALA A 132 -9.55 -8.06 0.98
C ALA A 132 -8.23 -7.53 1.58
N ILE A 133 -7.54 -8.37 2.32
CA ILE A 133 -6.23 -8.07 2.90
C ILE A 133 -5.17 -8.88 2.17
N THR A 134 -4.37 -8.21 1.37
CA THR A 134 -3.22 -8.86 0.75
C THR A 134 -2.28 -9.38 1.83
N SER A 135 -1.94 -10.65 1.76
CA SER A 135 -1.10 -11.31 2.77
C SER A 135 -0.16 -12.32 2.12
N GLU A 136 0.99 -12.53 2.72
CA GLU A 136 1.95 -13.57 2.34
C GLU A 136 2.04 -14.60 3.46
N THR A 137 2.07 -15.89 3.12
CA THR A 137 2.37 -16.97 4.09
C THR A 137 3.73 -16.76 4.72
N ALA A 138 3.81 -16.91 6.04
CA ALA A 138 5.08 -16.82 6.74
C ALA A 138 6.06 -17.88 6.24
N ARG A 139 7.27 -17.47 5.87
CA ARG A 139 8.34 -18.36 5.40
C ARG A 139 9.16 -18.93 6.53
N GLU A 140 9.25 -18.18 7.62
CA GLU A 140 9.99 -18.53 8.81
C GLU A 140 9.05 -18.72 9.99
N SER A 141 9.51 -19.36 11.06
CA SER A 141 8.76 -19.49 12.30
C SER A 141 8.59 -18.11 12.96
N ILE A 142 7.36 -17.77 13.29
CA ILE A 142 7.03 -16.54 14.01
C ILE A 142 7.05 -16.86 15.50
N VAL A 143 7.67 -16.03 16.28
CA VAL A 143 7.69 -16.12 17.74
C VAL A 143 7.02 -14.89 18.35
N ARG A 144 6.30 -15.05 19.43
CA ARG A 144 5.75 -13.94 20.22
C ARG A 144 6.55 -13.81 21.50
N SER A 145 6.98 -12.59 21.78
CA SER A 145 7.60 -12.19 23.06
C SER A 145 6.91 -10.91 23.55
N THR A 146 6.78 -10.74 24.84
CA THR A 146 6.22 -9.53 25.46
C THR A 146 7.29 -8.57 25.95
N ASP A 147 8.51 -9.06 26.17
CA ASP A 147 9.65 -8.33 26.70
C ASP A 147 10.83 -8.23 25.69
N GLY A 148 10.78 -8.97 24.57
CA GLY A 148 11.83 -9.05 23.58
C GLY A 148 12.96 -10.04 23.93
N GLU A 149 12.88 -10.71 25.10
CA GLU A 149 13.90 -11.64 25.60
C GLU A 149 13.39 -13.08 25.63
N ILE A 150 12.19 -13.30 26.18
CA ILE A 150 11.62 -14.64 26.37
C ILE A 150 10.53 -14.91 25.32
N ILE A 151 10.64 -16.04 24.64
CA ILE A 151 9.60 -16.51 23.71
C ILE A 151 8.46 -17.12 24.54
N CYS A 152 7.27 -16.54 24.42
CA CYS A 152 6.07 -17.02 25.11
C CYS A 152 5.13 -17.84 24.21
N GLU A 153 5.30 -17.78 22.88
CA GLU A 153 4.48 -18.54 21.93
C GLU A 153 5.20 -18.74 20.61
N VAL A 154 5.06 -19.93 20.02
CA VAL A 154 5.46 -20.23 18.63
C VAL A 154 4.25 -20.80 17.91
N PRO A 155 3.44 -19.95 17.24
CA PRO A 155 2.24 -20.41 16.56
C PRO A 155 2.60 -21.29 15.35
N PRO A 156 1.72 -22.21 14.92
CA PRO A 156 1.93 -23.02 13.72
C PRO A 156 2.14 -22.13 12.49
N ARG A 157 3.29 -22.26 11.83
CA ARG A 157 3.66 -21.45 10.65
C ARG A 157 2.61 -21.47 9.54
N SER A 158 1.94 -22.62 9.34
CA SER A 158 0.88 -22.77 8.33
C SER A 158 -0.34 -21.86 8.53
N GLN A 159 -0.50 -21.31 9.73
CA GLN A 159 -1.57 -20.38 10.08
C GLN A 159 -1.10 -18.92 10.11
N MET A 160 0.17 -18.66 9.85
CA MET A 160 0.76 -17.34 9.97
C MET A 160 0.91 -16.68 8.61
N TYR A 161 0.44 -15.43 8.55
CA TYR A 161 0.51 -14.59 7.36
C TYR A 161 1.04 -13.20 7.74
N THR A 162 1.81 -12.59 6.85
CA THR A 162 2.23 -11.20 6.97
C THR A 162 1.32 -10.32 6.12
N ALA A 163 0.62 -9.38 6.74
CA ALA A 163 -0.23 -8.43 6.03
C ALA A 163 0.62 -7.50 5.16
N LYS A 164 0.18 -7.32 3.92
CA LYS A 164 0.80 -6.45 2.92
C LYS A 164 -0.23 -5.46 2.36
N ALA A 165 0.08 -4.83 1.25
CA ALA A 165 -0.82 -3.99 0.48
C ALA A 165 -0.95 -4.55 -0.96
N PRO A 166 -2.09 -4.26 -1.65
CA PRO A 166 -3.19 -3.41 -1.21
C PRO A 166 -4.05 -4.04 -0.11
N GLN A 167 -4.68 -3.17 0.70
CA GLN A 167 -5.76 -3.54 1.61
C GLN A 167 -7.03 -2.87 1.06
N THR A 168 -8.01 -3.68 0.69
CA THR A 168 -9.12 -3.25 -0.17
C THR A 168 -10.46 -3.37 0.56
N PHE A 169 -11.31 -2.38 0.42
CA PHE A 169 -12.55 -2.25 1.17
C PHE A 169 -13.64 -1.56 0.35
N TYR A 170 -14.90 -1.67 0.78
CA TYR A 170 -15.90 -0.67 0.44
C TYR A 170 -15.54 0.65 1.11
N TYR A 171 -15.55 1.73 0.32
CA TYR A 171 -15.11 3.06 0.76
C TYR A 171 -15.85 3.54 2.02
N GLY A 172 -17.19 3.43 2.06
CA GLY A 172 -17.96 3.85 3.22
C GLY A 172 -17.57 3.13 4.49
N LYS A 173 -17.36 1.80 4.42
CA LYS A 173 -16.98 0.99 5.58
C LYS A 173 -15.64 1.39 6.16
N ILE A 174 -14.61 1.52 5.32
CA ILE A 174 -13.28 1.85 5.84
C ILE A 174 -13.21 3.30 6.32
N LEU A 175 -13.88 4.25 5.66
CA LEU A 175 -13.96 5.62 6.13
C LEU A 175 -14.62 5.72 7.51
N ASP A 176 -15.75 5.01 7.71
CA ASP A 176 -16.47 4.98 9.00
C ASP A 176 -15.58 4.42 10.12
N LEU A 177 -14.77 3.39 9.84
CA LEU A 177 -13.80 2.84 10.83
C LEU A 177 -12.72 3.86 11.22
N TYR A 178 -12.15 4.57 10.25
CA TYR A 178 -11.17 5.63 10.53
C TYR A 178 -11.79 6.80 11.29
N GLU A 179 -13.03 7.21 10.96
CA GLU A 179 -13.76 8.24 11.69
C GLU A 179 -14.09 7.81 13.12
N ARG A 180 -14.47 6.55 13.32
CA ARG A 180 -14.69 5.97 14.65
C ARG A 180 -13.40 5.93 15.45
N ALA A 181 -12.30 5.46 14.86
CA ALA A 181 -10.99 5.43 15.51
C ALA A 181 -10.54 6.82 15.99
N LYS A 182 -10.80 7.84 15.17
CA LYS A 182 -10.50 9.23 15.54
C LYS A 182 -11.33 9.70 16.74
N ARG A 183 -12.62 9.38 16.79
CA ARG A 183 -13.48 9.71 17.95
C ARG A 183 -13.03 8.97 19.22
N ASP A 184 -12.64 7.71 19.08
CA ASP A 184 -12.22 6.84 20.17
C ASP A 184 -10.76 7.07 20.60
N GLY A 185 -10.01 7.97 19.93
CA GLY A 185 -8.60 8.23 20.19
C GLY A 185 -7.67 7.06 19.88
N LYS A 186 -8.12 6.08 19.05
CA LYS A 186 -7.36 4.89 18.68
C LYS A 186 -6.53 5.14 17.43
N LYS A 187 -5.32 4.57 17.39
CA LYS A 187 -4.45 4.55 16.21
C LYS A 187 -4.12 3.11 15.82
N SER A 188 -3.91 2.87 14.54
CA SER A 188 -3.52 1.57 13.99
C SER A 188 -2.25 1.68 13.17
N ILE A 189 -1.57 0.55 13.00
CA ILE A 189 -0.37 0.46 12.15
C ILE A 189 -0.73 0.42 10.66
N ASP A 190 -1.89 -0.18 10.34
CA ASP A 190 -2.47 -0.27 9.00
C ASP A 190 -4.00 -0.47 9.09
N SER A 191 -4.68 -0.63 7.95
CA SER A 191 -6.13 -0.81 7.92
C SER A 191 -6.57 -2.19 8.40
N ALA A 192 -5.75 -3.24 8.23
CA ALA A 192 -6.05 -4.57 8.77
C ALA A 192 -6.03 -4.55 10.32
N HIS A 193 -5.03 -3.91 10.93
CA HIS A 193 -5.00 -3.73 12.37
C HIS A 193 -6.20 -2.89 12.86
N LEU A 194 -6.60 -1.87 12.09
CA LEU A 194 -7.80 -1.09 12.41
C LEU A 194 -9.06 -1.97 12.41
N CYS A 195 -9.25 -2.79 11.39
CA CYS A 195 -10.36 -3.74 11.31
C CYS A 195 -10.37 -4.69 12.52
N ASN A 196 -9.21 -5.22 12.89
CA ASN A 196 -9.08 -6.11 14.06
C ASN A 196 -9.47 -5.41 15.37
N LEU A 197 -9.08 -4.14 15.57
CA LEU A 197 -9.44 -3.36 16.77
C LEU A 197 -10.95 -3.16 16.94
N TYR A 198 -11.71 -3.30 15.85
CA TYR A 198 -13.17 -3.15 15.85
C TYR A 198 -13.92 -4.46 15.57
N GLY A 199 -13.21 -5.60 15.57
CA GLY A 199 -13.81 -6.92 15.42
C GLY A 199 -14.36 -7.23 14.03
N GLU A 200 -13.89 -6.51 13.00
CA GLU A 200 -14.30 -6.76 11.62
C GLU A 200 -13.62 -8.04 11.07
N ALA A 201 -14.42 -8.91 10.47
CA ALA A 201 -13.90 -10.08 9.75
C ALA A 201 -13.15 -9.65 8.49
N MET A 202 -12.00 -10.29 8.21
CA MET A 202 -11.14 -9.95 7.09
C MET A 202 -10.85 -11.18 6.23
N HIS A 203 -10.79 -10.98 4.90
CA HIS A 203 -10.52 -12.02 3.93
C HIS A 203 -9.12 -11.87 3.34
N ILE A 204 -8.36 -12.96 3.32
CA ILE A 204 -6.99 -13.00 2.80
C ILE A 204 -7.01 -13.12 1.27
N VAL A 205 -6.20 -12.31 0.61
CA VAL A 205 -5.76 -12.50 -0.77
C VAL A 205 -4.26 -12.78 -0.74
N VAL A 206 -3.86 -13.98 -1.20
CA VAL A 206 -2.46 -14.41 -1.13
C VAL A 206 -1.61 -13.68 -2.17
N SER A 207 -0.55 -13.05 -1.72
CA SER A 207 0.43 -12.34 -2.54
C SER A 207 1.67 -13.18 -2.80
N THR A 208 2.36 -12.86 -3.90
CA THR A 208 3.70 -13.37 -4.13
C THR A 208 4.71 -12.71 -3.16
N PRO A 209 5.84 -13.38 -2.90
CA PRO A 209 6.92 -12.80 -2.10
C PRO A 209 7.48 -11.49 -2.66
N ASN A 210 7.42 -11.32 -3.98
CA ASN A 210 8.01 -10.17 -4.67
C ASN A 210 7.29 -8.84 -4.39
N ASN A 211 6.07 -8.87 -3.82
CA ASN A 211 5.36 -7.66 -3.40
C ASN A 211 6.00 -7.06 -2.14
N ILE A 212 7.26 -6.66 -2.25
CA ILE A 212 8.06 -6.09 -1.16
C ILE A 212 7.74 -4.61 -0.94
N LYS A 213 7.96 -4.13 0.28
CA LYS A 213 7.88 -2.71 0.64
C LYS A 213 9.28 -2.17 0.83
N ILE A 214 9.67 -1.16 0.07
CA ILE A 214 10.95 -0.49 0.26
C ILE A 214 10.89 0.35 1.54
N THR A 215 11.59 -0.11 2.57
CA THR A 215 11.56 0.47 3.92
C THR A 215 12.96 0.90 4.35
N GLU A 216 13.97 0.11 4.03
CA GLU A 216 15.37 0.26 4.37
C GLU A 216 16.25 0.26 3.12
N PRO A 217 17.51 0.71 3.19
CA PRO A 217 18.41 0.74 2.04
C PRO A 217 18.59 -0.62 1.35
N ALA A 218 18.63 -1.72 2.11
CA ALA A 218 18.72 -3.08 1.57
C ALA A 218 17.55 -3.43 0.66
N ASP A 219 16.32 -2.99 1.01
CA ASP A 219 15.12 -3.27 0.21
C ASP A 219 15.20 -2.66 -1.19
N TYR A 220 15.90 -1.54 -1.35
CA TYR A 220 16.11 -0.92 -2.66
C TYR A 220 16.95 -1.83 -3.59
N TYR A 221 17.99 -2.45 -3.07
CA TYR A 221 18.81 -3.37 -3.85
C TYR A 221 18.08 -4.67 -4.17
N ILE A 222 17.28 -5.17 -3.22
CA ILE A 222 16.41 -6.33 -3.44
C ILE A 222 15.38 -6.01 -4.53
N TYR A 223 14.74 -4.84 -4.44
CA TYR A 223 13.81 -4.36 -5.47
C TYR A 223 14.45 -4.33 -6.84
N ARG A 224 15.64 -3.73 -6.95
CA ARG A 224 16.38 -3.62 -8.21
C ARG A 224 16.68 -5.01 -8.80
N ALA A 225 17.20 -5.93 -8.01
CA ALA A 225 17.50 -7.28 -8.46
C ALA A 225 16.25 -8.05 -8.93
N LEU A 226 15.13 -7.93 -8.20
CA LEU A 226 13.86 -8.55 -8.59
C LEU A 226 13.30 -7.93 -9.87
N TYR A 227 13.39 -6.62 -10.02
CA TYR A 227 12.92 -5.93 -11.22
C TYR A 227 13.75 -6.32 -12.45
N GLU A 228 15.08 -6.31 -12.34
CA GLU A 228 16.00 -6.73 -13.42
C GLU A 228 15.78 -8.21 -13.82
N ALA A 229 15.51 -9.08 -12.84
CA ALA A 229 15.15 -10.48 -13.12
C ALA A 229 13.82 -10.61 -13.88
N MET A 230 12.80 -9.80 -13.54
CA MET A 230 11.52 -9.78 -14.25
C MET A 230 11.67 -9.26 -15.69
N GLU A 231 12.50 -8.23 -15.91
CA GLU A 231 12.82 -7.75 -17.27
C GLU A 231 13.57 -8.84 -18.05
N GLY A 232 14.53 -9.52 -17.43
CA GLY A 232 15.27 -10.63 -18.03
C GLY A 232 14.37 -11.78 -18.47
N GLN A 233 13.35 -12.15 -17.66
CA GLN A 233 12.37 -13.17 -18.03
C GLN A 233 11.55 -12.77 -19.27
N GLN A 234 11.19 -11.50 -19.42
CA GLN A 234 10.47 -11.00 -20.59
C GLN A 234 11.34 -11.06 -21.87
N ILE A 235 12.65 -10.81 -21.74
CA ILE A 235 13.58 -10.78 -22.88
C ILE A 235 14.04 -12.18 -23.26
N PHE A 236 14.35 -13.03 -22.30
CA PHE A 236 14.99 -14.33 -22.53
C PHE A 236 14.04 -15.52 -22.40
N GLY A 237 12.77 -15.33 -22.03
CA GLY A 237 11.78 -16.38 -21.88
C GLY A 237 12.09 -17.42 -20.80
N LEU A 238 12.87 -17.04 -19.77
CA LEU A 238 13.28 -17.89 -18.66
C LEU A 238 12.21 -17.96 -17.55
#